data_4454066b5a2bbe316ab88aa8e5b31e97
#
_entry.id   4454066b5a2bbe316ab88aa8e5b31e97
#
_cell.length_a   1.000
_cell.length_b   1.000
_cell.length_c   1.000
_cell.angle_alpha   90.00
_cell.angle_beta   90.00
_cell.angle_gamma   90.00
#
_symmetry.space_group_name_H-M   'P 1'
#
loop_
_entity.id
_entity.type
_entity.pdbx_description
1 polymer ?
#
loop_
_entity_poly.entity_id
_entity_poly.type
_entity_poly.pdbx_seq_one_letter_code
_entity_poly.pdbx_strand_id
1 'polypeptide(L)'
;MLHQRYKDVVFWGIAKATVPNYFLRRYVMSPGPRNGARHLHLGCGPKYLPGFLNIDGNPFNKIDVWLDVRNGLPFPSNSVDSIYSTHMFEHFYPDELKRLLRECVRVLKNGGGIRLIVPSLESAIRAYTQARSEWFDDSFPRHFDSLGGRFSNFVFCDGQHRTAFDFSYLAEVLREAGFREVEKSAEGKSRLYATSVPPYELGDSTDLPHSLYVEAFK
;
A
#
# COMPACT_ATOMS: atom_id res chain seq x y z
N MET A 1 -16.79 13.97 -11.31
CA MET A 1 -16.05 12.83 -10.68
C MET A 1 -17.00 11.65 -10.56
N LEU A 2 -16.59 10.41 -10.86
CA LEU A 2 -17.46 9.25 -10.80
C LEU A 2 -17.81 8.94 -9.33
N HIS A 3 -19.10 8.70 -9.04
CA HIS A 3 -19.53 8.37 -7.66
C HIS A 3 -18.88 7.08 -7.17
N GLN A 4 -18.49 7.00 -5.88
CA GLN A 4 -17.70 5.89 -5.33
C GLN A 4 -18.33 4.51 -5.60
N ARG A 5 -19.67 4.38 -5.56
CA ARG A 5 -20.35 3.11 -5.88
C ARG A 5 -20.04 2.59 -7.29
N TYR A 6 -19.87 3.49 -8.27
CA TYR A 6 -19.49 3.07 -9.63
C TYR A 6 -18.01 2.65 -9.69
N LYS A 7 -17.15 3.33 -8.93
CA LYS A 7 -15.76 2.91 -8.80
C LYS A 7 -15.67 1.52 -8.19
N ASP A 8 -16.45 1.21 -7.14
CA ASP A 8 -16.47 -0.11 -6.52
C ASP A 8 -16.90 -1.20 -7.50
N VAL A 9 -17.89 -0.95 -8.37
CA VAL A 9 -18.29 -1.88 -9.44
C VAL A 9 -17.14 -2.08 -10.46
N VAL A 10 -16.48 -1.01 -10.85
CA VAL A 10 -15.32 -1.08 -11.77
C VAL A 10 -14.18 -1.88 -11.14
N PHE A 11 -13.84 -1.61 -9.88
CA PHE A 11 -12.81 -2.36 -9.17
C PHE A 11 -13.17 -3.83 -8.98
N TRP A 12 -14.45 -4.14 -8.72
CA TRP A 12 -14.92 -5.51 -8.68
C TRP A 12 -14.76 -6.21 -10.04
N GLY A 13 -15.11 -5.52 -11.13
CA GLY A 13 -14.92 -6.00 -12.50
C GLY A 13 -13.44 -6.28 -12.81
N ILE A 14 -12.56 -5.36 -12.43
CA ILE A 14 -11.10 -5.53 -12.59
C ILE A 14 -10.62 -6.74 -11.78
N ALA A 15 -11.03 -6.89 -10.53
CA ALA A 15 -10.67 -8.03 -9.71
C ALA A 15 -11.02 -9.35 -10.40
N LYS A 16 -12.24 -9.47 -10.97
CA LYS A 16 -12.66 -10.64 -11.74
C LYS A 16 -11.87 -10.83 -13.03
N ALA A 17 -11.60 -9.75 -13.76
CA ALA A 17 -10.86 -9.79 -15.02
C ALA A 17 -9.40 -10.23 -14.84
N THR A 18 -8.79 -9.98 -13.67
CA THR A 18 -7.40 -10.37 -13.39
C THR A 18 -7.26 -11.81 -12.90
N VAL A 19 -8.36 -12.50 -12.57
CA VAL A 19 -8.32 -13.91 -12.08
C VAL A 19 -7.63 -14.84 -13.07
N PRO A 20 -7.94 -14.84 -14.39
CA PRO A 20 -7.23 -15.69 -15.33
C PRO A 20 -5.72 -15.42 -15.36
N ASN A 21 -5.33 -14.13 -15.28
CA ASN A 21 -3.92 -13.74 -15.26
C ASN A 21 -3.22 -14.26 -13.98
N TYR A 22 -3.91 -14.23 -12.83
CA TYR A 22 -3.39 -14.84 -11.60
C TYR A 22 -3.08 -16.32 -11.79
N PHE A 23 -4.03 -17.12 -12.32
CA PHE A 23 -3.84 -18.55 -12.54
C PHE A 23 -2.77 -18.83 -13.57
N LEU A 24 -2.75 -18.11 -14.69
CA LEU A 24 -1.74 -18.23 -15.73
C LEU A 24 -0.33 -18.02 -15.13
N ARG A 25 -0.14 -16.99 -14.35
CA ARG A 25 1.15 -16.67 -13.72
C ARG A 25 1.50 -17.65 -12.60
N ARG A 26 0.51 -18.13 -11.84
CA ARG A 26 0.73 -19.02 -10.70
C ARG A 26 1.13 -20.44 -11.13
N TYR A 27 0.55 -20.94 -12.22
CA TYR A 27 0.63 -22.35 -12.57
C TYR A 27 1.28 -22.63 -13.93
N VAL A 28 1.31 -21.68 -14.84
CA VAL A 28 1.79 -21.89 -16.21
C VAL A 28 3.07 -21.10 -16.50
N MET A 29 3.06 -19.82 -16.16
CA MET A 29 4.23 -18.94 -16.34
C MET A 29 5.01 -18.96 -15.03
N SER A 30 6.15 -19.65 -14.99
CA SER A 30 7.01 -19.57 -13.81
C SER A 30 7.21 -18.11 -13.41
N PRO A 31 6.68 -17.67 -12.27
CA PRO A 31 6.67 -16.26 -11.90
C PRO A 31 7.99 -15.84 -11.27
N GLY A 32 9.08 -16.23 -11.91
CA GLY A 32 10.34 -15.58 -11.63
C GLY A 32 10.26 -14.13 -12.14
N PRO A 33 10.77 -13.14 -11.43
CA PRO A 33 10.90 -11.81 -12.00
C PRO A 33 11.72 -11.92 -13.28
N ARG A 34 11.08 -11.54 -14.41
CA ARG A 34 11.74 -11.44 -15.71
C ARG A 34 12.85 -10.42 -15.57
N ASN A 35 13.94 -10.48 -15.26
CA ASN A 35 15.08 -9.57 -15.04
C ASN A 35 15.75 -9.69 -13.64
N GLY A 36 15.53 -10.77 -12.89
CA GLY A 36 16.16 -10.96 -11.58
C GLY A 36 15.62 -10.05 -10.48
N ALA A 37 14.59 -9.22 -10.74
CA ALA A 37 13.99 -8.36 -9.74
C ALA A 37 13.27 -9.21 -8.67
N ARG A 38 13.79 -9.19 -7.46
CA ARG A 38 13.23 -9.91 -6.30
C ARG A 38 12.41 -8.99 -5.40
N HIS A 39 12.10 -7.79 -5.91
CA HIS A 39 11.42 -6.73 -5.19
C HIS A 39 10.06 -6.47 -5.84
N LEU A 40 8.98 -6.47 -5.07
CA LEU A 40 7.64 -6.17 -5.55
C LEU A 40 7.25 -4.74 -5.18
N HIS A 41 6.60 -4.04 -6.11
CA HIS A 41 5.92 -2.78 -5.85
C HIS A 41 4.41 -3.01 -6.02
N LEU A 42 3.69 -3.13 -4.90
CA LEU A 42 2.25 -3.39 -4.89
C LEU A 42 1.45 -2.09 -4.94
N GLY A 43 0.45 -2.04 -5.84
CA GLY A 43 -0.36 -0.85 -6.04
C GLY A 43 0.47 0.32 -6.56
N CYS A 44 1.29 0.08 -7.58
CA CYS A 44 2.25 1.06 -8.05
C CYS A 44 1.60 2.33 -8.64
N GLY A 45 0.33 2.25 -9.06
CA GLY A 45 -0.33 3.38 -9.69
C GLY A 45 0.50 3.92 -10.87
N PRO A 46 0.62 5.26 -11.01
CA PRO A 46 1.46 5.87 -12.03
C PRO A 46 2.97 5.87 -11.69
N LYS A 47 3.35 5.40 -10.50
CA LYS A 47 4.72 5.47 -9.97
C LYS A 47 5.50 4.20 -10.28
N TYR A 48 5.99 4.07 -11.52
CA TYR A 48 6.84 2.93 -11.91
C TYR A 48 8.22 2.98 -11.25
N LEU A 49 8.61 1.94 -10.52
CA LEU A 49 9.91 1.79 -9.88
C LEU A 49 10.82 0.88 -10.71
N PRO A 50 11.90 1.40 -11.31
CA PRO A 50 12.93 0.55 -11.92
C PRO A 50 13.53 -0.41 -10.89
N GLY A 51 13.79 -1.67 -11.29
CA GLY A 51 14.33 -2.69 -10.39
C GLY A 51 13.28 -3.42 -9.54
N PHE A 52 12.04 -2.96 -9.53
CA PHE A 52 10.90 -3.62 -8.91
C PHE A 52 10.00 -4.26 -9.97
N LEU A 53 9.28 -5.30 -9.58
CA LEU A 53 8.15 -5.80 -10.34
C LEU A 53 6.92 -4.99 -9.93
N ASN A 54 6.48 -4.11 -10.84
CA ASN A 54 5.39 -3.16 -10.58
C ASN A 54 4.05 -3.82 -10.87
N ILE A 55 3.19 -3.87 -9.86
CA ILE A 55 1.91 -4.59 -9.86
C ILE A 55 0.79 -3.61 -9.57
N ASP A 56 -0.21 -3.57 -10.44
CA ASP A 56 -1.40 -2.74 -10.23
C ASP A 56 -2.63 -3.36 -10.91
N GLY A 57 -3.82 -3.04 -10.36
CA GLY A 57 -5.11 -3.42 -10.95
C GLY A 57 -5.53 -2.53 -12.12
N ASN A 58 -4.92 -1.36 -12.29
CA ASN A 58 -5.24 -0.43 -13.39
C ASN A 58 -4.34 -0.75 -14.62
N PRO A 59 -4.91 -1.29 -15.71
CA PRO A 59 -4.14 -1.66 -16.90
C PRO A 59 -3.60 -0.45 -17.69
N PHE A 60 -4.07 0.76 -17.39
CA PHE A 60 -3.63 1.99 -18.07
C PHE A 60 -2.37 2.59 -17.47
N ASN A 61 -1.94 2.11 -16.32
CA ASN A 61 -0.64 2.47 -15.72
C ASN A 61 0.50 1.72 -16.42
N LYS A 62 1.71 2.26 -16.31
CA LYS A 62 2.93 1.51 -16.67
C LYS A 62 3.16 0.44 -15.60
N ILE A 63 2.93 -0.83 -15.94
CA ILE A 63 2.99 -1.96 -15.02
C ILE A 63 3.73 -3.14 -15.64
N ASP A 64 4.29 -4.01 -14.81
CA ASP A 64 4.87 -5.29 -15.23
C ASP A 64 3.85 -6.43 -15.08
N VAL A 65 2.96 -6.32 -14.09
CA VAL A 65 1.93 -7.33 -13.82
C VAL A 65 0.58 -6.64 -13.61
N TRP A 66 -0.35 -6.89 -14.51
CA TRP A 66 -1.74 -6.51 -14.31
C TRP A 66 -2.42 -7.51 -13.38
N LEU A 67 -2.68 -7.10 -12.16
CA LEU A 67 -3.23 -7.97 -11.12
C LEU A 67 -3.95 -7.15 -10.06
N ASP A 68 -5.15 -7.59 -9.69
CA ASP A 68 -5.76 -7.19 -8.44
C ASP A 68 -5.22 -8.10 -7.32
N VAL A 69 -4.49 -7.50 -6.38
CA VAL A 69 -3.82 -8.24 -5.29
C VAL A 69 -4.79 -8.93 -4.32
N ARG A 70 -6.09 -8.60 -4.37
CA ARG A 70 -7.14 -9.32 -3.63
C ARG A 70 -7.27 -10.78 -4.07
N ASN A 71 -6.86 -11.09 -5.30
CA ASN A 71 -6.80 -12.47 -5.81
C ASN A 71 -5.59 -13.26 -5.29
N GLY A 72 -4.72 -12.64 -4.50
CA GLY A 72 -3.47 -13.21 -4.00
C GLY A 72 -2.26 -12.82 -4.86
N LEU A 73 -1.08 -13.27 -4.45
CA LEU A 73 0.19 -13.01 -5.13
C LEU A 73 0.63 -14.27 -5.89
N PRO A 74 0.78 -14.21 -7.24
CA PRO A 74 1.08 -15.38 -8.06
C PRO A 74 2.57 -15.79 -8.04
N PHE A 75 3.21 -15.64 -6.88
CA PHE A 75 4.62 -15.98 -6.68
C PHE A 75 4.77 -17.19 -5.77
N PRO A 76 5.82 -18.00 -5.93
CA PRO A 76 6.13 -19.09 -5.01
C PRO A 76 6.35 -18.58 -3.58
N SER A 77 6.14 -19.43 -2.59
CA SER A 77 6.55 -19.15 -1.22
C SER A 77 8.05 -18.93 -1.14
N ASN A 78 8.51 -18.00 -0.29
CA ASN A 78 9.92 -17.71 -0.06
C ASN A 78 10.71 -17.34 -1.34
N SER A 79 10.10 -16.58 -2.26
CA SER A 79 10.73 -16.21 -3.54
C SER A 79 11.06 -14.74 -3.69
N VAL A 80 10.52 -13.86 -2.80
CA VAL A 80 10.61 -12.41 -2.87
C VAL A 80 11.50 -11.89 -1.74
N ASP A 81 12.40 -10.97 -2.05
CA ASP A 81 13.31 -10.39 -1.05
C ASP A 81 12.64 -9.23 -0.30
N SER A 82 11.89 -8.38 -1.01
CA SER A 82 11.17 -7.27 -0.38
C SER A 82 9.88 -6.90 -1.10
N ILE A 83 8.99 -6.25 -0.36
CA ILE A 83 7.75 -5.65 -0.86
C ILE A 83 7.73 -4.17 -0.47
N TYR A 84 7.39 -3.31 -1.44
CA TYR A 84 7.16 -1.90 -1.25
C TYR A 84 5.72 -1.55 -1.63
N SER A 85 5.08 -0.71 -0.85
CA SER A 85 3.75 -0.20 -1.18
C SER A 85 3.51 1.16 -0.56
N THR A 86 2.92 2.07 -1.32
CA THR A 86 2.56 3.41 -0.86
C THR A 86 1.12 3.72 -1.22
N HIS A 87 0.34 4.13 -0.23
CA HIS A 87 -1.07 4.55 -0.35
C HIS A 87 -1.93 3.54 -1.13
N MET A 88 -1.90 2.27 -0.68
CA MET A 88 -2.72 1.19 -1.24
C MET A 88 -3.42 0.38 -0.15
N PHE A 89 -2.76 0.11 0.98
CA PHE A 89 -3.29 -0.81 2.00
C PHE A 89 -4.53 -0.27 2.71
N GLU A 90 -4.69 1.04 2.78
CA GLU A 90 -5.88 1.72 3.32
C GLU A 90 -7.16 1.48 2.48
N HIS A 91 -7.02 1.04 1.24
CA HIS A 91 -8.16 0.78 0.34
C HIS A 91 -8.81 -0.60 0.56
N PHE A 92 -8.25 -1.46 1.41
CA PHE A 92 -8.77 -2.79 1.69
C PHE A 92 -9.64 -2.81 2.95
N TYR A 93 -10.70 -3.62 2.92
CA TYR A 93 -11.43 -3.98 4.12
C TYR A 93 -10.56 -4.86 5.04
N PRO A 94 -10.80 -4.87 6.37
CA PRO A 94 -9.94 -5.58 7.32
C PRO A 94 -9.72 -7.07 7.00
N ASP A 95 -10.69 -7.77 6.45
CA ASP A 95 -10.57 -9.17 6.07
C ASP A 95 -9.74 -9.38 4.78
N GLU A 96 -9.87 -8.47 3.81
CA GLU A 96 -9.04 -8.45 2.60
C GLU A 96 -7.59 -8.12 2.97
N LEU A 97 -7.40 -7.13 3.84
CA LEU A 97 -6.09 -6.72 4.37
C LEU A 97 -5.36 -7.91 5.02
N LYS A 98 -6.04 -8.65 5.91
CA LYS A 98 -5.47 -9.83 6.58
C LYS A 98 -5.06 -10.92 5.57
N ARG A 99 -5.86 -11.16 4.55
CA ARG A 99 -5.53 -12.13 3.49
C ARG A 99 -4.31 -11.69 2.68
N LEU A 100 -4.27 -10.42 2.27
CA LEU A 100 -3.15 -9.88 1.51
C LEU A 100 -1.84 -9.90 2.31
N LEU A 101 -1.87 -9.51 3.57
CA LEU A 101 -0.68 -9.54 4.42
C LEU A 101 -0.13 -10.96 4.63
N ARG A 102 -1.00 -11.97 4.76
CA ARG A 102 -0.57 -13.39 4.80
C ARG A 102 0.07 -13.84 3.49
N GLU A 103 -0.44 -13.39 2.36
CA GLU A 103 0.18 -13.62 1.05
C GLU A 103 1.55 -12.94 0.94
N CYS A 104 1.69 -11.71 1.46
CA CYS A 104 2.98 -11.03 1.55
C CYS A 104 3.99 -11.85 2.38
N VAL A 105 3.60 -12.32 3.56
CA VAL A 105 4.45 -13.20 4.38
C VAL A 105 4.78 -14.50 3.64
N ARG A 106 3.80 -15.11 2.95
CA ARG A 106 4.03 -16.36 2.21
C ARG A 106 5.10 -16.20 1.14
N VAL A 107 5.03 -15.14 0.33
CA VAL A 107 5.95 -14.93 -0.79
C VAL A 107 7.32 -14.42 -0.35
N LEU A 108 7.41 -13.69 0.75
CA LEU A 108 8.67 -13.18 1.28
C LEU A 108 9.57 -14.35 1.73
N LYS A 109 10.86 -14.22 1.45
CA LYS A 109 11.91 -15.08 2.01
C LYS A 109 12.05 -14.86 3.52
N ASN A 110 12.63 -15.81 4.21
CA ASN A 110 13.07 -15.60 5.59
C ASN A 110 14.11 -14.46 5.61
N GLY A 111 13.92 -13.49 6.50
CA GLY A 111 14.71 -12.27 6.57
C GLY A 111 14.34 -11.20 5.53
N GLY A 112 13.40 -11.50 4.62
CA GLY A 112 12.80 -10.49 3.75
C GLY A 112 11.79 -9.63 4.50
N GLY A 113 11.39 -8.50 3.91
CA GLY A 113 10.51 -7.56 4.59
C GLY A 113 9.56 -6.80 3.67
N ILE A 114 8.66 -6.07 4.29
CA ILE A 114 7.73 -5.16 3.64
C ILE A 114 7.91 -3.74 4.18
N ARG A 115 7.90 -2.76 3.28
CA ARG A 115 7.79 -1.34 3.62
C ARG A 115 6.44 -0.83 3.19
N LEU A 116 5.67 -0.36 4.15
CA LEU A 116 4.33 0.21 3.95
C LEU A 116 4.34 1.70 4.28
N ILE A 117 3.71 2.47 3.41
CA ILE A 117 3.45 3.89 3.60
C ILE A 117 1.95 4.08 3.43
N VAL A 118 1.29 4.54 4.48
CA VAL A 118 -0.16 4.72 4.55
C VAL A 118 -0.50 6.07 5.18
N PRO A 119 -1.69 6.65 4.98
CA PRO A 119 -2.09 7.88 5.67
C PRO A 119 -2.00 7.73 7.19
N SER A 120 -1.43 8.73 7.87
CA SER A 120 -1.24 8.73 9.32
C SER A 120 -2.49 9.21 10.05
N LEU A 121 -3.26 8.30 10.63
CA LEU A 121 -4.40 8.65 11.47
C LEU A 121 -3.96 9.44 12.72
N GLU A 122 -2.83 9.08 13.32
CA GLU A 122 -2.27 9.77 14.48
C GLU A 122 -1.97 11.25 14.17
N SER A 123 -1.33 11.53 13.03
CA SER A 123 -1.05 12.89 12.59
C SER A 123 -2.32 13.68 12.28
N ALA A 124 -3.30 13.05 11.63
CA ALA A 124 -4.57 13.67 11.32
C ALA A 124 -5.35 14.07 12.60
N ILE A 125 -5.36 13.22 13.61
CA ILE A 125 -5.98 13.51 14.92
C ILE A 125 -5.26 14.68 15.59
N ARG A 126 -3.93 14.70 15.58
CA ARG A 126 -3.14 15.81 16.14
C ARG A 126 -3.39 17.12 15.41
N ALA A 127 -3.40 17.11 14.07
CA ALA A 127 -3.72 18.30 13.27
C ALA A 127 -5.14 18.81 13.57
N TYR A 128 -6.11 17.91 13.68
CA TYR A 128 -7.49 18.27 14.03
C TYR A 128 -7.60 18.89 15.42
N THR A 129 -7.00 18.27 16.44
CA THR A 129 -7.06 18.78 17.83
C THR A 129 -6.29 20.07 18.03
N GLN A 130 -5.28 20.34 17.21
CA GLN A 130 -4.51 21.58 17.18
C GLN A 130 -5.11 22.66 16.26
N ALA A 131 -6.29 22.42 15.68
CA ALA A 131 -6.97 23.30 14.73
C ALA A 131 -6.10 23.70 13.50
N ARG A 132 -5.18 22.82 13.08
CA ARG A 132 -4.29 23.04 11.93
C ARG A 132 -4.99 22.67 10.62
N SER A 133 -5.90 23.53 10.16
CA SER A 133 -6.67 23.25 8.93
C SER A 133 -5.78 23.20 7.68
N GLU A 134 -4.70 23.97 7.65
CA GLU A 134 -3.70 24.01 6.58
C GLU A 134 -2.91 22.70 6.43
N TRP A 135 -2.87 21.87 7.45
CA TRP A 135 -2.25 20.55 7.40
C TRP A 135 -3.00 19.59 6.47
N PHE A 136 -4.33 19.73 6.38
CA PHE A 136 -5.14 18.90 5.50
C PHE A 136 -5.05 19.42 4.08
N ASP A 137 -4.21 18.78 3.26
CA ASP A 137 -3.97 19.16 1.87
C ASP A 137 -5.25 19.09 1.01
N ASP A 138 -5.35 20.00 0.07
CA ASP A 138 -6.43 20.08 -0.91
C ASP A 138 -6.26 19.05 -2.07
N SER A 139 -5.21 18.23 -2.05
CA SER A 139 -4.97 17.17 -3.04
C SER A 139 -5.95 15.99 -2.94
N PHE A 140 -6.71 15.89 -1.86
CA PHE A 140 -7.75 14.88 -1.68
C PHE A 140 -8.98 15.17 -2.56
N PRO A 141 -9.80 14.13 -2.87
CA PRO A 141 -10.83 14.22 -3.92
C PRO A 141 -11.86 15.33 -3.76
N ARG A 142 -12.06 15.85 -2.55
CA ARG A 142 -12.99 16.94 -2.29
C ARG A 142 -12.34 18.05 -1.51
N HIS A 143 -12.78 19.28 -1.80
CA HIS A 143 -12.45 20.43 -1.00
C HIS A 143 -13.53 20.66 0.05
N PHE A 144 -13.13 20.94 1.29
CA PHE A 144 -14.02 21.34 2.39
C PHE A 144 -13.43 22.53 3.13
N ASP A 145 -14.26 23.53 3.44
CA ASP A 145 -13.84 24.71 4.20
C ASP A 145 -13.71 24.41 5.70
N SER A 146 -14.60 23.56 6.23
CA SER A 146 -14.59 23.21 7.64
C SER A 146 -13.47 22.22 7.98
N LEU A 147 -12.85 22.40 9.14
CA LEU A 147 -11.82 21.51 9.67
C LEU A 147 -12.31 20.05 9.77
N GLY A 148 -13.57 19.86 10.23
CA GLY A 148 -14.18 18.51 10.30
C GLY A 148 -14.35 17.86 8.92
N GLY A 149 -14.73 18.66 7.92
CA GLY A 149 -14.83 18.19 6.53
C GLY A 149 -13.48 17.79 5.96
N ARG A 150 -12.43 18.60 6.20
CA ARG A 150 -11.04 18.29 5.78
C ARG A 150 -10.52 17.02 6.46
N PHE A 151 -10.72 16.88 7.77
CA PHE A 151 -10.37 15.67 8.52
C PHE A 151 -11.08 14.44 7.96
N SER A 152 -12.39 14.54 7.76
CA SER A 152 -13.19 13.43 7.20
C SER A 152 -12.70 13.04 5.79
N ASN A 153 -12.39 14.03 4.96
CA ASN A 153 -11.87 13.80 3.61
C ASN A 153 -10.49 13.11 3.62
N PHE A 154 -9.61 13.49 4.54
CA PHE A 154 -8.32 12.84 4.71
C PHE A 154 -8.48 11.37 5.13
N VAL A 155 -9.30 11.11 6.15
CA VAL A 155 -9.48 9.76 6.69
C VAL A 155 -10.18 8.83 5.71
N PHE A 156 -11.27 9.30 5.08
CA PHE A 156 -12.11 8.44 4.23
C PHE A 156 -11.86 8.58 2.73
N CYS A 157 -11.16 9.63 2.29
CA CYS A 157 -10.81 9.87 0.89
C CYS A 157 -12.04 9.70 -0.06
N ASP A 158 -13.13 10.43 0.22
CA ASP A 158 -14.42 10.28 -0.50
C ASP A 158 -14.94 8.83 -0.51
N GLY A 159 -14.68 8.06 0.56
CA GLY A 159 -15.08 6.66 0.68
C GLY A 159 -14.17 5.66 -0.04
N GLN A 160 -12.97 6.07 -0.46
CA GLN A 160 -11.99 5.16 -1.04
C GLN A 160 -11.20 4.40 0.02
N HIS A 161 -10.90 5.03 1.16
CA HIS A 161 -10.24 4.38 2.28
C HIS A 161 -11.28 3.54 3.06
N ARG A 162 -10.91 2.30 3.33
CA ARG A 162 -11.70 1.31 4.07
C ARG A 162 -11.14 1.05 5.45
N THR A 163 -9.87 1.38 5.64
CA THR A 163 -9.13 1.21 6.88
C THR A 163 -8.28 2.45 7.13
N ALA A 164 -8.29 2.96 8.35
CA ALA A 164 -7.42 4.04 8.79
C ALA A 164 -6.38 3.47 9.78
N PHE A 165 -5.13 3.88 9.64
CA PHE A 165 -4.02 3.31 10.40
C PHE A 165 -3.36 4.33 11.30
N ASP A 166 -3.17 3.94 12.56
CA ASP A 166 -2.08 4.37 13.40
C ASP A 166 -1.01 3.24 13.47
N PHE A 167 0.11 3.53 14.11
CA PHE A 167 1.17 2.52 14.21
C PHE A 167 0.74 1.29 15.02
N SER A 168 -0.05 1.47 16.08
CA SER A 168 -0.45 0.37 16.96
C SER A 168 -1.29 -0.66 16.23
N TYR A 169 -2.30 -0.20 15.48
CA TYR A 169 -3.18 -1.05 14.70
C TYR A 169 -2.46 -1.70 13.51
N LEU A 170 -1.65 -0.93 12.76
CA LEU A 170 -0.90 -1.50 11.64
C LEU A 170 0.10 -2.56 12.12
N ALA A 171 0.77 -2.32 13.27
CA ALA A 171 1.69 -3.30 13.86
C ALA A 171 0.97 -4.56 14.35
N GLU A 172 -0.23 -4.42 14.90
CA GLU A 172 -1.06 -5.56 15.31
C GLU A 172 -1.39 -6.47 14.13
N VAL A 173 -1.97 -5.92 13.04
CA VAL A 173 -2.37 -6.71 11.88
C VAL A 173 -1.17 -7.32 11.14
N LEU A 174 -0.01 -6.65 11.14
CA LEU A 174 1.23 -7.19 10.59
C LEU A 174 1.72 -8.40 11.40
N ARG A 175 1.71 -8.30 12.74
CA ARG A 175 2.10 -9.44 13.60
C ARG A 175 1.12 -10.61 13.47
N GLU A 176 -0.19 -10.35 13.42
CA GLU A 176 -1.20 -11.38 13.17
C GLU A 176 -1.02 -12.09 11.81
N ALA A 177 -0.50 -11.39 10.81
CA ALA A 177 -0.20 -11.98 9.51
C ALA A 177 1.05 -12.88 9.52
N GLY A 178 1.95 -12.72 10.52
CA GLY A 178 3.15 -13.54 10.69
C GLY A 178 4.47 -12.79 10.54
N PHE A 179 4.48 -11.46 10.50
CA PHE A 179 5.72 -10.67 10.62
C PHE A 179 6.22 -10.71 12.06
N ARG A 180 7.53 -10.91 12.25
CA ARG A 180 8.16 -11.06 13.57
C ARG A 180 8.60 -9.74 14.18
N GLU A 181 9.19 -8.88 13.34
CA GLU A 181 9.63 -7.54 13.71
C GLU A 181 8.78 -6.52 12.97
N VAL A 182 8.29 -5.51 13.68
CA VAL A 182 7.53 -4.39 13.09
C VAL A 182 8.02 -3.11 13.75
N GLU A 183 8.48 -2.17 12.94
CA GLU A 183 9.07 -0.92 13.41
C GLU A 183 8.52 0.30 12.66
N LYS A 184 8.40 1.43 13.36
CA LYS A 184 8.21 2.74 12.74
C LYS A 184 9.47 3.12 11.99
N SER A 185 9.27 3.72 10.81
CA SER A 185 10.33 4.31 10.02
C SER A 185 9.98 5.78 9.70
N ALA A 186 10.70 6.40 8.80
CA ALA A 186 10.45 7.76 8.34
C ALA A 186 10.72 7.88 6.85
N GLU A 187 10.31 9.00 6.27
CA GLU A 187 10.66 9.37 4.90
C GLU A 187 12.17 9.26 4.67
N GLY A 188 12.55 8.63 3.57
CA GLY A 188 13.94 8.47 3.18
C GLY A 188 14.81 7.61 4.11
N LYS A 189 14.23 7.05 5.19
CA LYS A 189 14.93 6.17 6.14
C LYS A 189 14.36 4.77 6.04
N SER A 190 15.21 3.79 5.76
CA SER A 190 14.79 2.40 5.62
C SER A 190 15.90 1.45 6.07
N ARG A 191 15.54 0.47 6.86
CA ARG A 191 16.39 -0.67 7.16
C ARG A 191 16.36 -1.68 6.00
N LEU A 192 15.20 -1.82 5.36
CA LEU A 192 14.99 -2.74 4.25
C LEU A 192 15.69 -2.28 2.98
N TYR A 193 15.78 -0.97 2.74
CA TYR A 193 16.41 -0.34 1.57
C TYR A 193 17.57 0.57 1.97
N ALA A 194 18.48 0.06 2.78
CA ALA A 194 19.57 0.86 3.40
C ALA A 194 20.46 1.63 2.39
N THR A 195 20.56 1.17 1.14
CA THR A 195 21.40 1.81 0.11
C THR A 195 20.63 2.67 -0.87
N SER A 196 19.30 2.51 -0.99
CA SER A 196 18.47 3.22 -1.97
C SER A 196 17.00 3.10 -1.62
N VAL A 197 16.50 4.03 -0.83
CA VAL A 197 15.06 4.15 -0.58
C VAL A 197 14.35 4.52 -1.87
N PRO A 198 13.19 3.92 -2.20
CA PRO A 198 12.42 4.29 -3.38
C PRO A 198 12.14 5.79 -3.46
N PRO A 199 12.35 6.44 -4.63
CA PRO A 199 12.38 7.91 -4.75
C PRO A 199 11.01 8.60 -4.60
N TYR A 200 9.95 7.86 -4.35
CA TYR A 200 8.57 8.41 -4.26
C TYR A 200 8.09 8.65 -2.84
N GLU A 201 8.99 8.67 -1.88
CA GLU A 201 8.73 9.09 -0.51
C GLU A 201 9.07 10.58 -0.38
N LEU A 202 8.38 11.45 -1.11
CA LEU A 202 8.78 12.85 -1.16
C LEU A 202 7.79 13.76 -0.43
N GLY A 203 8.35 14.72 0.31
CA GLY A 203 7.63 15.90 0.79
C GLY A 203 6.91 15.74 2.11
N ASP A 204 7.22 14.71 2.89
CA ASP A 204 6.55 14.43 4.17
C ASP A 204 7.48 14.65 5.39
N SER A 205 8.66 15.22 5.18
CA SER A 205 9.64 15.57 6.22
C SER A 205 9.22 16.82 7.00
N THR A 206 8.10 16.73 7.70
CA THR A 206 7.55 17.78 8.55
C THR A 206 7.52 17.36 10.01
N ASP A 207 7.21 18.30 10.91
CA ASP A 207 6.97 18.02 12.34
C ASP A 207 5.77 17.08 12.56
N LEU A 208 4.87 17.02 11.58
CA LEU A 208 3.67 16.22 11.58
C LEU A 208 3.45 15.61 10.18
N PRO A 209 4.09 14.47 9.86
CA PRO A 209 4.02 13.87 8.54
C PRO A 209 2.60 13.37 8.21
N HIS A 210 2.19 13.50 6.95
CA HIS A 210 0.88 13.00 6.47
C HIS A 210 0.84 11.48 6.41
N SER A 211 2.01 10.85 6.24
CA SER A 211 2.12 9.42 6.09
C SER A 211 2.74 8.75 7.31
N LEU A 212 2.30 7.56 7.59
CA LEU A 212 2.89 6.61 8.51
C LEU A 212 3.79 5.65 7.71
N TYR A 213 5.06 5.59 8.06
CA TYR A 213 6.06 4.70 7.47
C TYR A 213 6.31 3.53 8.41
N VAL A 214 6.14 2.32 7.92
CA VAL A 214 6.33 1.09 8.71
C VAL A 214 7.13 0.08 7.92
N GLU A 215 8.09 -0.56 8.57
CA GLU A 215 8.76 -1.74 8.06
C GLU A 215 8.43 -2.96 8.91
N ALA A 216 8.27 -4.10 8.25
CA ALA A 216 8.04 -5.36 8.93
C ALA A 216 8.83 -6.49 8.27
N PHE A 217 9.38 -7.40 9.09
CA PHE A 217 10.29 -8.46 8.66
C PHE A 217 9.74 -9.85 9.02
N LYS A 218 9.93 -10.80 8.10
CA LYS A 218 9.50 -12.19 8.25
C LYS A 218 10.47 -13.00 9.09
#